data_3c998c6f88405655c651730a8e0d899f
#
_entry.id   3c998c6f88405655c651730a8e0d899f
#
_cell.length_a   1.000
_cell.length_b   1.000
_cell.length_c   1.000
_cell.angle_alpha   90.00
_cell.angle_beta   90.00
_cell.angle_gamma   90.00
#
_symmetry.space_group_name_H-M   'P 1'
#
loop_
_entity.id
_entity.type
_entity.pdbx_description
1 polymer ?
#
loop_
_entity_poly.entity_id
_entity_poly.type
_entity_poly.pdbx_seq_one_letter_code
_entity_poly.pdbx_strand_id
1 'polypeptide(L)'
;NGGRLIAPTFVKGQRNEGQQIIDENVARQVVAMMETVVTQGGAKQAAVLGYRVAGKTGTARKAGPGGYERGHYNALFAGVVPATNPRFATVIVINDPQAGKFYGGLVSAPVYHNVMEGTLRLMDVPLDDLQSWLAAQQSGKVGHSASILPAPPAETALPVDAAAEFDAALPSAHAQTPPTTGGTQ
;
A
#
# COMPACT_ATOMS: atom_id res chain seq x y z
N ASN A 1 2.02 5.07 16.02
CA ASN A 1 1.46 5.24 17.38
C ASN A 1 2.21 4.42 18.45
N GLY A 2 3.45 4.00 18.21
CA GLY A 2 4.30 3.31 19.18
C GLY A 2 3.82 1.90 19.56
N GLY A 3 3.14 1.19 18.68
CA GLY A 3 2.67 -0.18 18.95
C GLY A 3 1.41 -0.28 19.81
N ARG A 4 0.68 0.82 19.96
CA ARG A 4 -0.58 0.86 20.73
C ARG A 4 -1.78 0.59 19.84
N LEU A 5 -2.63 -0.33 20.24
CA LEU A 5 -3.95 -0.54 19.64
C LEU A 5 -4.93 0.48 20.21
N ILE A 6 -5.44 1.35 19.36
CA ILE A 6 -6.44 2.37 19.72
C ILE A 6 -7.68 2.08 18.90
N ALA A 7 -8.79 1.77 19.56
CA ALA A 7 -10.07 1.57 18.88
C ALA A 7 -10.52 2.89 18.22
N PRO A 8 -10.86 2.89 16.90
CA PRO A 8 -11.34 4.09 16.24
C PRO A 8 -12.71 4.51 16.80
N THR A 9 -13.00 5.82 16.72
CA THR A 9 -14.31 6.38 17.07
C THR A 9 -14.77 7.36 16.01
N PHE A 10 -16.05 7.41 15.74
CA PHE A 10 -16.69 8.41 14.87
C PHE A 10 -17.25 9.61 15.67
N VAL A 11 -17.15 9.55 17.01
CA VAL A 11 -17.64 10.63 17.87
C VAL A 11 -16.56 11.70 18.02
N LYS A 12 -16.83 12.91 17.54
CA LYS A 12 -15.91 14.04 17.66
C LYS A 12 -15.57 14.35 19.12
N GLY A 13 -14.27 14.44 19.42
CA GLY A 13 -13.78 14.73 20.78
C GLY A 13 -13.65 13.50 21.69
N GLN A 14 -14.21 12.36 21.34
CA GLN A 14 -13.99 11.12 22.07
C GLN A 14 -12.60 10.58 21.74
N ARG A 15 -11.80 10.26 22.75
CA ARG A 15 -10.50 9.58 22.60
C ARG A 15 -10.57 8.29 23.39
N ASN A 16 -10.26 7.18 22.74
CA ASN A 16 -10.11 5.90 23.39
C ASN A 16 -8.68 5.74 23.91
N GLU A 17 -8.52 5.20 25.10
CA GLU A 17 -7.20 4.82 25.62
C GLU A 17 -6.69 3.62 24.83
N GLY A 18 -5.43 3.71 24.37
CA GLY A 18 -4.82 2.61 23.62
C GLY A 18 -4.15 1.61 24.56
N GLN A 19 -4.24 0.33 24.19
CA GLN A 19 -3.50 -0.75 24.85
C GLN A 19 -2.19 -1.01 24.14
N GLN A 20 -1.06 -1.11 24.85
CA GLN A 20 0.21 -1.54 24.29
C GLN A 20 0.13 -3.02 23.91
N ILE A 21 0.26 -3.34 22.61
CA ILE A 21 0.18 -4.72 22.10
C ILE A 21 1.48 -5.16 21.38
N ILE A 22 2.30 -4.21 20.96
CA ILE A 22 3.60 -4.45 20.34
C ILE A 22 4.60 -3.48 20.98
N ASP A 23 5.80 -3.93 21.29
CA ASP A 23 6.88 -3.07 21.78
C ASP A 23 7.14 -1.92 20.81
N GLU A 24 7.36 -0.73 21.35
CA GLU A 24 7.55 0.48 20.53
C GLU A 24 8.78 0.40 19.62
N ASN A 25 9.88 -0.24 20.07
CA ASN A 25 11.07 -0.41 19.24
C ASN A 25 10.79 -1.38 18.08
N VAL A 26 10.03 -2.45 18.35
CA VAL A 26 9.60 -3.41 17.31
C VAL A 26 8.72 -2.70 16.29
N ALA A 27 7.76 -1.89 16.73
CA ALA A 27 6.90 -1.12 15.83
C ALA A 27 7.71 -0.17 14.94
N ARG A 28 8.71 0.54 15.52
CA ARG A 28 9.61 1.42 14.74
C ARG A 28 10.47 0.64 13.74
N GLN A 29 11.01 -0.52 14.13
CA GLN A 29 11.79 -1.37 13.21
C GLN A 29 10.93 -1.85 12.04
N VAL A 30 9.68 -2.24 12.28
CA VAL A 30 8.74 -2.64 11.21
C VAL A 30 8.50 -1.48 10.25
N VAL A 31 8.25 -0.27 10.74
CA VAL A 31 8.08 0.92 9.89
C VAL A 31 9.34 1.17 9.05
N ALA A 32 10.53 1.11 9.64
CA ALA A 32 11.79 1.28 8.91
C ALA A 32 11.98 0.21 7.81
N MET A 33 11.62 -1.05 8.08
CA MET A 33 11.63 -2.09 7.06
C MET A 33 10.59 -1.81 5.95
N MET A 34 9.41 -1.28 6.29
CA MET A 34 8.38 -0.93 5.31
C MET A 34 8.79 0.25 4.42
N GLU A 35 9.68 1.14 4.86
CA GLU A 35 10.24 2.19 4.02
C GLU A 35 11.10 1.62 2.87
N THR A 36 11.81 0.50 3.10
CA THR A 36 12.61 -0.13 2.04
C THR A 36 11.75 -0.65 0.88
N VAL A 37 10.49 -0.97 1.12
CA VAL A 37 9.54 -1.37 0.06
C VAL A 37 9.30 -0.23 -0.93
N VAL A 38 9.28 1.01 -0.44
CA VAL A 38 9.09 2.22 -1.26
C VAL A 38 10.40 2.70 -1.85
N THR A 39 11.51 2.68 -1.10
CA THR A 39 12.80 3.21 -1.57
C THR A 39 13.56 2.26 -2.49
N GLN A 40 13.51 0.95 -2.22
CA GLN A 40 14.30 -0.07 -2.91
C GLN A 40 13.44 -1.17 -3.54
N GLY A 41 12.23 -1.38 -3.01
CA GLY A 41 11.35 -2.47 -3.42
C GLY A 41 10.41 -2.15 -4.57
N GLY A 42 9.34 -2.93 -4.69
CA GLY A 42 8.37 -2.89 -5.79
C GLY A 42 7.30 -1.79 -5.67
N ALA A 43 7.40 -0.88 -4.69
CA ALA A 43 6.41 0.20 -4.48
C ALA A 43 7.01 1.60 -4.64
N LYS A 44 8.04 1.78 -5.46
CA LYS A 44 8.69 3.09 -5.70
C LYS A 44 7.71 4.17 -6.15
N GLN A 45 6.63 3.78 -6.80
CA GLN A 45 5.59 4.69 -7.27
C GLN A 45 4.70 5.26 -6.14
N ALA A 46 4.84 4.76 -4.89
CA ALA A 46 4.18 5.33 -3.72
C ALA A 46 4.98 6.47 -3.07
N ALA A 47 6.22 6.71 -3.50
CA ALA A 47 7.08 7.75 -2.92
C ALA A 47 6.46 9.13 -3.11
N VAL A 48 6.47 9.95 -2.05
CA VAL A 48 6.02 11.34 -2.08
C VAL A 48 7.21 12.24 -1.79
N LEU A 49 7.46 13.20 -2.67
CA LEU A 49 8.63 14.07 -2.56
C LEU A 49 8.61 14.90 -1.27
N GLY A 50 9.72 14.88 -0.53
CA GLY A 50 9.86 15.56 0.74
C GLY A 50 9.33 14.79 1.94
N TYR A 51 8.83 13.55 1.71
CA TYR A 51 8.29 12.71 2.77
C TYR A 51 8.85 11.30 2.73
N ARG A 52 9.10 10.75 3.91
CA ARG A 52 9.41 9.33 4.07
C ARG A 52 8.08 8.55 4.10
N VAL A 53 7.95 7.62 3.19
CA VAL A 53 6.76 6.76 3.08
C VAL A 53 7.12 5.34 3.45
N ALA A 54 6.38 4.74 4.36
CA ALA A 54 6.48 3.33 4.69
C ALA A 54 5.22 2.60 4.23
N GLY A 55 5.36 1.44 3.59
CA GLY A 55 4.19 0.73 3.10
C GLY A 55 4.46 -0.71 2.66
N LYS A 56 3.38 -1.39 2.26
CA LYS A 56 3.42 -2.77 1.75
C LYS A 56 2.43 -2.94 0.61
N THR A 57 2.88 -3.56 -0.46
CA THR A 57 2.02 -4.01 -1.56
C THR A 57 1.33 -5.32 -1.22
N GLY A 58 0.17 -5.52 -1.80
CA GLY A 58 -0.53 -6.80 -1.82
C GLY A 58 -1.10 -7.07 -3.19
N THR A 59 -1.12 -8.34 -3.58
CA THR A 59 -1.81 -8.82 -4.77
C THR A 59 -2.47 -10.14 -4.40
N ALA A 60 -3.79 -10.16 -4.43
CA ALA A 60 -4.57 -11.32 -4.05
C ALA A 60 -5.48 -11.74 -5.21
N ARG A 61 -5.57 -13.04 -5.50
CA ARG A 61 -6.59 -13.55 -6.42
C ARG A 61 -7.97 -13.35 -5.84
N LYS A 62 -8.93 -13.09 -6.71
CA LYS A 62 -10.32 -13.03 -6.31
C LYS A 62 -10.84 -14.44 -6.04
N ALA A 63 -11.66 -14.57 -4.99
CA ALA A 63 -12.40 -15.79 -4.72
C ALA A 63 -13.71 -15.80 -5.50
N GLY A 64 -14.06 -16.94 -6.08
CA GLY A 64 -15.32 -17.19 -6.79
C GLY A 64 -15.97 -18.49 -6.34
N PRO A 65 -17.11 -18.88 -6.90
CA PRO A 65 -17.89 -20.05 -6.45
C PRO A 65 -17.15 -21.40 -6.52
N GLY A 66 -16.09 -21.51 -7.36
CA GLY A 66 -15.27 -22.71 -7.53
C GLY A 66 -13.86 -22.61 -6.92
N GLY A 67 -13.58 -21.61 -6.09
CA GLY A 67 -12.24 -21.33 -5.54
C GLY A 67 -11.68 -20.01 -6.06
N TYR A 68 -10.35 -19.94 -6.29
CA TYR A 68 -9.73 -18.71 -6.80
C TYR A 68 -9.89 -18.59 -8.33
N GLU A 69 -10.36 -17.43 -8.77
CA GLU A 69 -10.51 -17.10 -10.19
C GLU A 69 -9.15 -16.80 -10.82
N ARG A 70 -8.85 -17.39 -11.99
CA ARG A 70 -7.62 -17.11 -12.72
C ARG A 70 -7.76 -15.79 -13.47
N GLY A 71 -6.67 -15.00 -13.45
CA GLY A 71 -6.63 -13.71 -14.14
C GLY A 71 -7.38 -12.57 -13.44
N HIS A 72 -8.03 -12.82 -12.31
CA HIS A 72 -8.78 -11.82 -11.55
C HIS A 72 -8.12 -11.55 -10.20
N TYR A 73 -7.73 -10.29 -9.95
CA TYR A 73 -6.93 -9.90 -8.81
C TYR A 73 -7.49 -8.69 -8.07
N ASN A 74 -7.15 -8.60 -6.80
CA ASN A 74 -7.23 -7.36 -6.04
C ASN A 74 -5.80 -6.84 -5.85
N ALA A 75 -5.53 -5.66 -6.38
CA ALA A 75 -4.25 -4.98 -6.20
C ALA A 75 -4.35 -4.03 -5.00
N LEU A 76 -3.38 -4.11 -4.07
CA LEU A 76 -3.41 -3.36 -2.82
C LEU A 76 -2.10 -2.63 -2.58
N PHE A 77 -2.19 -1.48 -1.93
CA PHE A 77 -1.09 -0.83 -1.25
C PHE A 77 -1.59 -0.24 0.07
N ALA A 78 -0.94 -0.60 1.17
CA ALA A 78 -1.17 -0.01 2.48
C ALA A 78 0.09 0.76 2.90
N GLY A 79 -0.07 2.02 3.31
CA GLY A 79 1.06 2.85 3.67
C GLY A 79 0.75 3.82 4.79
N VAL A 80 1.82 4.30 5.44
CA VAL A 80 1.80 5.36 6.44
C VAL A 80 2.74 6.49 6.02
N VAL A 81 2.36 7.72 6.28
CA VAL A 81 3.14 8.92 5.97
C VAL A 81 2.81 10.07 6.92
N PRO A 82 3.77 10.91 7.33
CA PRO A 82 5.24 10.71 7.25
C PRO A 82 5.69 9.49 8.06
N ALA A 83 6.73 8.76 7.63
CA ALA A 83 7.16 7.54 8.35
C ALA A 83 7.83 7.83 9.70
N THR A 84 8.46 9.00 9.86
CA THR A 84 9.09 9.42 11.13
C THR A 84 8.09 9.71 12.23
N ASN A 85 6.93 10.29 11.86
CA ASN A 85 5.82 10.58 12.77
C ASN A 85 4.49 10.38 12.03
N PRO A 86 3.99 9.14 11.92
CA PRO A 86 2.84 8.81 11.11
C PRO A 86 1.58 9.62 11.46
N ARG A 87 1.09 10.38 10.48
CA ARG A 87 -0.14 11.17 10.56
C ARG A 87 -1.29 10.49 9.84
N PHE A 88 -0.99 9.80 8.76
CA PHE A 88 -1.97 9.12 7.92
C PHE A 88 -1.61 7.65 7.75
N ALA A 89 -2.61 6.79 7.85
CA ALA A 89 -2.57 5.41 7.44
C ALA A 89 -3.63 5.24 6.34
N THR A 90 -3.20 4.82 5.15
CA THR A 90 -4.05 4.77 3.96
C THR A 90 -3.92 3.42 3.29
N VAL A 91 -5.04 2.85 2.89
CA VAL A 91 -5.10 1.61 2.11
C VAL A 91 -5.80 1.91 0.79
N ILE A 92 -5.12 1.59 -0.31
CA ILE A 92 -5.68 1.64 -1.66
C ILE A 92 -5.95 0.21 -2.11
N VAL A 93 -7.16 -0.05 -2.54
CA VAL A 93 -7.58 -1.34 -3.10
C VAL A 93 -8.17 -1.08 -4.49
N ILE A 94 -7.54 -1.66 -5.51
CA ILE A 94 -8.08 -1.68 -6.87
C ILE A 94 -8.61 -3.08 -7.14
N ASN A 95 -9.92 -3.18 -7.25
CA ASN A 95 -10.59 -4.44 -7.50
C ASN A 95 -10.59 -4.74 -9.00
N ASP A 96 -10.02 -5.86 -9.35
CA ASP A 96 -10.03 -6.42 -10.70
C ASP A 96 -9.51 -5.45 -11.78
N PRO A 97 -8.25 -4.98 -11.70
CA PRO A 97 -7.70 -4.06 -12.68
C PRO A 97 -7.63 -4.71 -14.07
N GLN A 98 -8.19 -4.01 -15.08
CA GLN A 98 -8.37 -4.55 -16.44
C GLN A 98 -7.29 -4.11 -17.45
N ALA A 99 -6.34 -3.25 -17.06
CA ALA A 99 -5.36 -2.67 -17.99
C ALA A 99 -4.07 -3.53 -18.16
N GLY A 100 -4.15 -4.84 -17.96
CA GLY A 100 -3.01 -5.76 -18.09
C GLY A 100 -1.97 -5.68 -16.97
N LYS A 101 -2.17 -4.80 -15.99
CA LYS A 101 -1.31 -4.66 -14.79
C LYS A 101 -2.17 -4.95 -13.57
N PHE A 102 -1.69 -5.82 -12.67
CA PHE A 102 -2.45 -6.24 -11.48
C PHE A 102 -1.62 -6.22 -10.17
N TYR A 103 -0.33 -5.92 -10.24
CA TYR A 103 0.51 -5.80 -9.04
C TYR A 103 0.22 -4.51 -8.29
N GLY A 104 0.06 -4.59 -6.96
CA GLY A 104 -0.24 -3.44 -6.11
C GLY A 104 0.76 -2.29 -6.22
N GLY A 105 2.05 -2.60 -6.46
CA GLY A 105 3.10 -1.60 -6.70
C GLY A 105 2.93 -0.81 -7.99
N LEU A 106 2.26 -1.38 -9.01
CA LEU A 106 2.04 -0.76 -10.31
C LEU A 106 0.67 -0.08 -10.44
N VAL A 107 -0.31 -0.56 -9.68
CA VAL A 107 -1.71 -0.12 -9.83
C VAL A 107 -2.15 0.73 -8.64
N SER A 108 -1.88 0.28 -7.41
CA SER A 108 -2.36 0.94 -6.19
C SER A 108 -1.36 1.96 -5.64
N ALA A 109 -0.05 1.72 -5.80
CA ALA A 109 0.99 2.64 -5.31
C ALA A 109 0.94 4.04 -5.97
N PRO A 110 0.72 4.19 -7.29
CA PRO A 110 0.56 5.50 -7.92
C PRO A 110 -0.67 6.27 -7.39
N VAL A 111 -1.76 5.55 -7.13
CA VAL A 111 -2.98 6.17 -6.57
C VAL A 111 -2.70 6.66 -5.15
N TYR A 112 -1.98 5.86 -4.34
CA TYR A 112 -1.53 6.28 -3.01
C TYR A 112 -0.68 7.56 -3.08
N HIS A 113 0.31 7.60 -3.98
CA HIS A 113 1.15 8.79 -4.21
C HIS A 113 0.29 10.04 -4.44
N ASN A 114 -0.61 10.00 -5.42
CA ASN A 114 -1.43 11.14 -5.80
C ASN A 114 -2.33 11.62 -4.65
N VAL A 115 -2.96 10.69 -3.94
CA VAL A 115 -3.82 11.00 -2.80
C VAL A 115 -3.01 11.62 -1.67
N MET A 116 -1.85 11.03 -1.33
CA MET A 116 -1.05 11.52 -0.22
C MET A 116 -0.34 12.84 -0.53
N GLU A 117 0.15 13.03 -1.75
CA GLU A 117 0.74 14.33 -2.15
C GLU A 117 -0.27 15.48 -1.97
N GLY A 118 -1.50 15.29 -2.43
CA GLY A 118 -2.57 16.28 -2.23
C GLY A 118 -2.95 16.46 -0.77
N THR A 119 -3.08 15.36 -0.02
CA THR A 119 -3.49 15.39 1.39
C THR A 119 -2.46 16.07 2.28
N LEU A 120 -1.17 15.72 2.13
CA LEU A 120 -0.08 16.29 2.93
C LEU A 120 0.04 17.79 2.72
N ARG A 121 -0.13 18.25 1.47
CA ARG A 121 -0.13 19.67 1.12
C ARG A 121 -1.35 20.39 1.68
N LEU A 122 -2.55 19.82 1.52
CA LEU A 122 -3.80 20.41 2.02
C LEU A 122 -3.83 20.53 3.55
N MET A 123 -3.22 19.57 4.23
CA MET A 123 -3.18 19.50 5.69
C MET A 123 -1.93 20.17 6.30
N ASP A 124 -1.13 20.85 5.47
CA ASP A 124 0.08 21.58 5.86
C ASP A 124 1.01 20.75 6.76
N VAL A 125 1.26 19.49 6.33
CA VAL A 125 2.09 18.57 7.08
C VAL A 125 3.57 18.91 6.85
N PRO A 126 4.38 19.11 7.92
CA PRO A 126 5.81 19.37 7.75
C PRO A 126 6.55 18.25 7.03
N LEU A 127 7.51 18.60 6.18
CA LEU A 127 8.38 17.65 5.49
C LEU A 127 9.24 16.89 6.51
N ASP A 128 9.39 15.58 6.33
CA ASP A 128 10.29 14.73 7.11
C ASP A 128 11.49 14.17 6.29
N ASP A 129 11.54 14.50 4.99
CA ASP A 129 12.69 14.28 4.10
C ASP A 129 13.06 15.57 3.33
N LEU A 130 13.50 16.56 4.07
CA LEU A 130 13.90 17.85 3.51
C LEU A 130 15.05 17.73 2.49
N GLN A 131 15.94 16.74 2.66
CA GLN A 131 17.09 16.54 1.78
C GLN A 131 16.64 16.13 0.37
N SER A 132 15.72 15.19 0.26
CA SER A 132 15.18 14.77 -1.04
C SER A 132 14.47 15.93 -1.75
N TRP A 133 13.74 16.74 -0.99
CA TRP A 133 13.05 17.91 -1.51
C TRP A 133 14.01 18.99 -2.03
N LEU A 134 15.05 19.34 -1.26
CA LEU A 134 16.08 20.29 -1.68
C LEU A 134 16.86 19.81 -2.91
N ALA A 135 17.22 18.53 -2.96
CA ALA A 135 17.91 17.94 -4.11
C ALA A 135 17.05 18.00 -5.37
N ALA A 136 15.73 17.78 -5.26
CA ALA A 136 14.80 17.89 -6.38
C ALA A 136 14.65 19.34 -6.88
N GLN A 137 14.66 20.32 -5.98
CA GLN A 137 14.67 21.75 -6.35
C GLN A 137 15.94 22.14 -7.13
N GLN A 138 17.11 21.72 -6.65
CA GLN A 138 18.39 22.00 -7.30
C GLN A 138 18.50 21.36 -8.68
N SER A 139 17.86 20.20 -8.88
CA SER A 139 17.85 19.49 -10.17
C SER A 139 16.77 19.97 -11.16
N GLY A 140 16.01 21.03 -10.81
CA GLY A 140 14.94 21.56 -11.64
C GLY A 140 13.72 20.63 -11.80
N LYS A 141 13.65 19.55 -11.02
CA LYS A 141 12.54 18.58 -11.06
C LYS A 141 11.27 19.06 -10.32
N VAL A 142 11.40 20.11 -9.52
CA VAL A 142 10.24 20.77 -8.88
C VAL A 142 9.86 21.96 -9.74
N GLY A 143 9.13 21.70 -10.81
CA GLY A 143 8.42 22.76 -11.53
C GLY A 143 7.25 23.27 -10.68
N HIS A 144 7.04 24.58 -10.67
CA HIS A 144 5.84 25.20 -10.13
C HIS A 144 4.66 24.87 -11.07
N SER A 145 4.24 23.60 -11.11
CA SER A 145 3.08 23.22 -11.90
C SER A 145 1.93 22.90 -10.97
N ALA A 146 1.03 23.87 -10.85
CA ALA A 146 -0.33 23.65 -10.40
C ALA A 146 -1.12 22.88 -11.48
N SER A 147 -0.67 21.68 -11.86
CA SER A 147 -1.45 20.78 -12.69
C SER A 147 -2.03 19.69 -11.81
N ILE A 148 -3.35 19.74 -11.63
CA ILE A 148 -4.15 18.84 -10.80
C ILE A 148 -4.28 17.45 -11.43
N LEU A 149 -3.71 17.21 -12.60
CA LEU A 149 -3.71 15.90 -13.28
C LEU A 149 -2.28 15.46 -13.57
N PRO A 150 -1.79 14.40 -12.92
CA PRO A 150 -0.51 13.81 -13.28
C PRO A 150 -0.57 13.19 -14.67
N ALA A 151 0.48 13.41 -15.45
CA ALA A 151 0.68 12.64 -16.68
C ALA A 151 0.75 11.15 -16.35
N PRO A 152 0.23 10.26 -17.19
CA PRO A 152 0.36 8.83 -16.97
C PRO A 152 1.84 8.45 -16.87
N PRO A 153 2.22 7.59 -15.91
CA PRO A 153 3.60 7.20 -15.72
C PRO A 153 4.15 6.53 -17.00
N ALA A 154 5.39 6.88 -17.34
CA ALA A 154 6.10 6.24 -18.43
C ALA A 154 6.10 4.72 -18.24
N GLU A 155 5.75 4.03 -19.29
CA GLU A 155 5.52 2.59 -19.37
C GLU A 155 6.80 1.80 -19.10
N THR A 156 7.02 1.40 -17.85
CA THR A 156 8.01 0.36 -17.55
C THR A 156 7.29 -0.98 -17.75
N ALA A 157 7.36 -1.51 -18.95
CA ALA A 157 6.81 -2.82 -19.27
C ALA A 157 7.49 -3.90 -18.41
N LEU A 158 6.73 -4.53 -17.50
CA LEU A 158 7.13 -5.82 -16.97
C LEU A 158 6.83 -6.88 -18.04
N PRO A 159 7.62 -7.99 -18.09
CA PRO A 159 7.38 -9.05 -19.06
C PRO A 159 5.94 -9.57 -18.95
N VAL A 160 5.33 -9.83 -20.10
CA VAL A 160 3.95 -10.32 -20.24
C VAL A 160 3.72 -11.67 -19.54
N ASP A 161 4.79 -12.41 -19.19
CA ASP A 161 4.73 -13.71 -18.53
C ASP A 161 4.57 -13.64 -17.00
N ALA A 162 4.67 -12.48 -16.38
CA ALA A 162 4.59 -12.34 -14.91
C ALA A 162 3.25 -12.82 -14.32
N ALA A 163 2.15 -12.76 -15.09
CA ALA A 163 0.86 -13.27 -14.67
C ALA A 163 0.83 -14.80 -14.64
N ALA A 164 1.44 -15.44 -15.64
CA ALA A 164 1.51 -16.90 -15.75
C ALA A 164 2.41 -17.50 -14.65
N GLU A 165 3.55 -16.86 -14.35
CA GLU A 165 4.44 -17.28 -13.26
C GLU A 165 3.77 -17.12 -11.89
N PHE A 166 3.04 -16.02 -11.66
CA PHE A 166 2.31 -15.81 -10.42
C PHE A 166 1.21 -16.84 -10.24
N ASP A 167 0.47 -17.19 -11.31
CA ASP A 167 -0.56 -18.20 -11.29
C ASP A 167 -0.02 -19.63 -11.10
N ALA A 168 1.20 -19.91 -11.60
CA ALA A 168 1.87 -21.20 -11.45
C ALA A 168 2.47 -21.39 -10.05
N ALA A 169 2.90 -20.32 -9.38
CA ALA A 169 3.55 -20.35 -8.08
C ALA A 169 2.59 -20.55 -6.89
N LEU A 170 1.28 -20.40 -7.10
CA LEU A 170 0.29 -20.55 -6.04
C LEU A 170 -0.24 -21.99 -5.98
N PRO A 171 -0.26 -22.64 -4.80
CA PRO A 171 -0.82 -23.99 -4.66
C PRO A 171 -2.30 -23.99 -5.04
N SER A 172 -2.69 -25.00 -5.82
CA SER A 172 -4.11 -25.25 -6.11
C SER A 172 -4.83 -25.51 -4.79
N ALA A 173 -5.87 -24.75 -4.51
CA ALA A 173 -6.73 -25.03 -3.37
C ALA A 173 -7.39 -26.39 -3.57
N HIS A 174 -6.90 -27.43 -2.88
CA HIS A 174 -7.65 -28.68 -2.77
C HIS A 174 -8.95 -28.36 -2.02
N ALA A 175 -10.07 -28.59 -2.66
CA ALA A 175 -11.38 -28.60 -2.02
C ALA A 175 -11.34 -29.64 -0.88
N GLN A 176 -11.26 -29.18 0.36
CA GLN A 176 -11.52 -30.04 1.50
C GLN A 176 -13.03 -30.29 1.50
N THR A 177 -13.41 -31.50 1.13
CA THR A 177 -14.76 -32.02 1.37
C THR A 177 -15.04 -31.98 2.87
N PRO A 178 -16.16 -31.40 3.32
CA PRO A 178 -16.51 -31.46 4.73
C PRO A 178 -16.73 -32.91 5.17
N PRO A 179 -16.36 -33.28 6.41
CA PRO A 179 -16.57 -34.64 6.90
C PRO A 179 -18.08 -34.93 6.94
N THR A 180 -18.49 -35.99 6.28
CA THR A 180 -19.83 -36.58 6.40
C THR A 180 -20.01 -37.04 7.85
N THR A 181 -20.88 -36.38 8.59
CA THR A 181 -21.40 -36.88 9.86
C THR A 181 -22.26 -38.12 9.58
N GLY A 182 -21.64 -39.29 9.79
CA GLY A 182 -22.37 -40.57 9.81
C GLY A 182 -23.29 -40.60 11.03
N GLY A 183 -24.60 -40.61 10.75
CA GLY A 183 -25.58 -40.93 11.77
C GLY A 183 -25.45 -42.40 12.18
N THR A 184 -25.43 -42.65 13.48
CA THR A 184 -25.60 -43.95 14.07
C THR A 184 -26.97 -43.99 14.73
N GLN A 185 -27.69 -45.03 14.43
CA GLN A 185 -29.00 -45.40 15.02
C GLN A 185 -28.87 -45.64 16.52
#